data_dbbf9c6b348b26b7eb20940b4c1fea3c
#
_entry.id   dbbf9c6b348b26b7eb20940b4c1fea3c
#
_cell.length_a   1.000
_cell.length_b   1.000
_cell.length_c   1.000
_cell.angle_alpha   90.00
_cell.angle_beta   90.00
_cell.angle_gamma   90.00
#
_symmetry.space_group_name_H-M   'P 1'
#
loop_
_entity.id
_entity.type
_entity.pdbx_description
1 polymer ?
#
loop_
_entity_poly.entity_id
_entity_poly.type
_entity_poly.pdbx_seq_one_letter_code
_entity_poly.pdbx_strand_id
1 'polypeptide(L)'
;AMQTMADISSCSWGNFGMRDLSSEPRVALNNTSAYGNNVTKSYFNALYSVLTDSNTLGFAVANGTDFDNPDQIEMVSKLGQALSIGYLALVFDKVWISDETGAVVGAGLEGASSYKEAMTFALGKLDQAIAIAKSKNLSLSETAIPGGGGSNASLVQFMNSMGARMLVGNLRSSEEKASADWAKVLTYANAGLTNDFE
;
A
#
# COMPACT_ATOMS: atom_id res chain seq x y z
N ALA A 1 4.44 -15.10 8.36
CA ALA A 1 5.36 -14.09 8.88
C ALA A 1 4.61 -12.88 9.46
N MET A 2 3.81 -12.17 8.67
CA MET A 2 3.11 -10.96 9.12
C MET A 2 2.14 -11.23 10.30
N GLN A 3 1.38 -12.31 10.25
CA GLN A 3 0.49 -12.71 11.35
C GLN A 3 1.26 -13.02 12.65
N THR A 4 2.46 -13.61 12.52
CA THR A 4 3.32 -13.89 13.66
C THR A 4 3.92 -12.62 14.25
N MET A 5 4.31 -11.66 13.40
CA MET A 5 4.77 -10.35 13.84
C MET A 5 3.67 -9.53 14.52
N ALA A 6 2.41 -9.73 14.14
CA ALA A 6 1.25 -9.04 14.71
C ALA A 6 0.61 -9.77 15.90
N ASP A 7 1.23 -10.83 16.42
CA ASP A 7 0.72 -11.68 17.49
C ASP A 7 -0.66 -12.32 17.24
N ILE A 8 -1.09 -12.37 15.96
CA ILE A 8 -2.32 -13.05 15.56
C ILE A 8 -2.13 -14.56 15.57
N SER A 9 -0.90 -15.03 15.34
CA SER A 9 -0.52 -16.42 15.34
C SER A 9 0.80 -16.61 16.06
N SER A 10 0.94 -17.69 16.85
CA SER A 10 2.20 -18.13 17.43
C SER A 10 2.82 -19.23 16.59
N CYS A 11 4.15 -19.28 16.53
CA CYS A 11 4.87 -20.33 15.85
C CYS A 11 5.71 -21.12 16.86
N SER A 12 5.38 -22.39 17.05
CA SER A 12 6.13 -23.29 17.92
C SER A 12 7.41 -23.82 17.29
N TRP A 13 7.56 -23.66 15.97
CA TRP A 13 8.70 -24.15 15.20
C TRP A 13 9.56 -23.01 14.69
N GLY A 14 10.89 -23.09 14.88
CA GLY A 14 11.85 -22.03 14.52
C GLY A 14 12.19 -21.91 13.04
N ASN A 15 11.39 -22.52 12.15
CA ASN A 15 11.68 -22.52 10.72
C ASN A 15 11.44 -21.14 10.10
N PHE A 16 12.27 -20.74 9.15
CA PHE A 16 12.20 -19.43 8.44
C PHE A 16 12.16 -18.20 9.35
N GLY A 17 12.76 -18.25 10.54
CA GLY A 17 12.80 -17.12 11.47
C GLY A 17 11.46 -16.78 12.14
N MET A 18 10.44 -17.60 11.97
CA MET A 18 9.11 -17.35 12.54
C MET A 18 9.13 -17.25 14.06
N ARG A 19 9.97 -18.02 14.72
CA ARG A 19 10.14 -17.99 16.18
C ARG A 19 10.70 -16.64 16.62
N ASP A 20 11.72 -16.11 15.92
CA ASP A 20 12.36 -14.85 16.27
C ASP A 20 11.42 -13.67 16.05
N LEU A 21 10.52 -13.77 15.05
CA LEU A 21 9.50 -12.77 14.80
C LEU A 21 8.38 -12.74 15.85
N SER A 22 8.20 -13.82 16.60
CA SER A 22 7.19 -13.91 17.68
C SER A 22 7.77 -13.72 19.07
N SER A 23 9.09 -13.56 19.20
CA SER A 23 9.75 -13.43 20.50
C SER A 23 9.52 -12.07 21.13
N GLU A 24 9.33 -12.05 22.46
CA GLU A 24 9.28 -10.85 23.26
C GLU A 24 10.45 -10.84 24.28
N PRO A 25 11.12 -9.70 24.51
CA PRO A 25 10.89 -8.40 23.85
C PRO A 25 11.30 -8.41 22.37
N ARG A 26 10.64 -7.61 21.55
CA ARG A 26 10.93 -7.51 20.13
C ARG A 26 12.36 -7.04 19.88
N VAL A 27 13.05 -7.70 18.97
CA VAL A 27 14.37 -7.30 18.49
C VAL A 27 14.29 -6.86 17.03
N ALA A 28 15.19 -5.97 16.62
CA ALA A 28 15.24 -5.54 15.24
C ALA A 28 15.52 -6.71 14.30
N LEU A 29 14.74 -6.83 13.23
CA LEU A 29 14.92 -7.85 12.23
C LEU A 29 16.23 -7.62 11.45
N ASN A 30 17.09 -8.62 11.44
CA ASN A 30 18.32 -8.58 10.66
C ASN A 30 18.09 -9.10 9.23
N ASN A 31 17.96 -8.19 8.28
CA ASN A 31 17.77 -8.53 6.86
C ASN A 31 19.00 -9.19 6.19
N THR A 32 20.18 -9.14 6.83
CA THR A 32 21.37 -9.81 6.30
C THR A 32 21.44 -11.29 6.64
N SER A 33 20.65 -11.74 7.61
CA SER A 33 20.52 -13.17 7.92
C SER A 33 19.70 -13.89 6.84
N ALA A 34 20.05 -15.14 6.56
CA ALA A 34 19.39 -15.92 5.51
C ALA A 34 17.88 -16.05 5.74
N TYR A 35 17.44 -16.23 6.99
CA TYR A 35 16.02 -16.36 7.32
C TYR A 35 15.30 -14.98 7.36
N GLY A 36 15.97 -13.93 7.83
CA GLY A 36 15.43 -12.56 7.81
C GLY A 36 15.11 -12.11 6.39
N ASN A 37 16.04 -12.36 5.47
CA ASN A 37 15.82 -12.11 4.05
C ASN A 37 14.61 -12.88 3.51
N ASN A 38 14.48 -14.17 3.81
CA ASN A 38 13.36 -14.99 3.32
C ASN A 38 11.99 -14.51 3.85
N VAL A 39 11.92 -14.00 5.07
CA VAL A 39 10.69 -13.50 5.68
C VAL A 39 10.19 -12.23 4.99
N THR A 40 11.10 -11.30 4.70
CA THR A 40 10.77 -9.99 4.12
C THR A 40 10.74 -9.98 2.61
N LYS A 41 11.57 -10.82 1.96
CA LYS A 41 11.76 -10.85 0.51
C LYS A 41 10.48 -11.11 -0.27
N SER A 42 9.68 -12.09 0.14
CA SER A 42 8.45 -12.43 -0.57
C SER A 42 7.45 -11.27 -0.54
N TYR A 43 7.31 -10.62 0.60
CA TYR A 43 6.45 -9.45 0.76
C TYR A 43 6.93 -8.28 -0.09
N PHE A 44 8.23 -7.99 -0.02
CA PHE A 44 8.88 -6.94 -0.79
C PHE A 44 8.68 -7.16 -2.30
N ASN A 45 9.04 -8.34 -2.80
CA ASN A 45 8.95 -8.65 -4.22
C ASN A 45 7.50 -8.64 -4.72
N ALA A 46 6.54 -9.17 -3.96
CA ALA A 46 5.14 -9.18 -4.35
C ALA A 46 4.59 -7.75 -4.53
N LEU A 47 4.90 -6.84 -3.60
CA LEU A 47 4.44 -5.46 -3.70
C LEU A 47 5.10 -4.70 -4.86
N TYR A 48 6.40 -4.94 -5.12
CA TYR A 48 7.06 -4.36 -6.30
C TYR A 48 6.57 -4.95 -7.62
N SER A 49 6.14 -6.22 -7.65
CA SER A 49 5.47 -6.77 -8.83
C SER A 49 4.15 -6.05 -9.10
N VAL A 50 3.31 -5.87 -8.07
CA VAL A 50 2.05 -5.10 -8.21
C VAL A 50 2.33 -3.66 -8.64
N LEU A 51 3.39 -3.03 -8.12
CA LEU A 51 3.79 -1.67 -8.53
C LEU A 51 4.17 -1.64 -10.01
N THR A 52 4.98 -2.61 -10.48
CA THR A 52 5.40 -2.72 -11.88
C THR A 52 4.20 -2.88 -12.81
N ASP A 53 3.26 -3.77 -12.46
CA ASP A 53 2.05 -3.99 -13.25
C ASP A 53 1.19 -2.72 -13.27
N SER A 54 1.04 -2.05 -12.13
CA SER A 54 0.30 -0.79 -12.00
C SER A 54 0.93 0.33 -12.84
N ASN A 55 2.26 0.45 -12.83
CA ASN A 55 2.98 1.42 -13.64
C ASN A 55 2.82 1.12 -15.14
N THR A 56 2.85 -0.15 -15.52
CA THR A 56 2.64 -0.59 -16.92
C THR A 56 1.24 -0.21 -17.40
N LEU A 57 0.21 -0.43 -16.59
CA LEU A 57 -1.16 -0.02 -16.91
C LEU A 57 -1.28 1.50 -17.06
N GLY A 58 -0.74 2.25 -16.11
CA GLY A 58 -0.75 3.72 -16.16
C GLY A 58 0.00 4.26 -17.38
N PHE A 59 1.14 3.67 -17.72
CA PHE A 59 1.91 4.02 -18.92
C PHE A 59 1.11 3.74 -20.20
N ALA A 60 0.44 2.59 -20.28
CA ALA A 60 -0.38 2.23 -21.44
C ALA A 60 -1.53 3.24 -21.65
N VAL A 61 -2.24 3.64 -20.58
CA VAL A 61 -3.28 4.68 -20.65
C VAL A 61 -2.69 6.01 -21.10
N ALA A 62 -1.58 6.44 -20.51
CA ALA A 62 -0.92 7.72 -20.83
C ALA A 62 -0.42 7.80 -22.27
N ASN A 63 -0.11 6.64 -22.88
CA ASN A 63 0.33 6.55 -24.28
C ASN A 63 -0.80 6.23 -25.26
N GLY A 64 -2.06 6.33 -24.83
CA GLY A 64 -3.21 6.23 -25.72
C GLY A 64 -3.53 4.81 -26.19
N THR A 65 -3.15 3.79 -25.42
CA THR A 65 -3.61 2.42 -25.67
C THR A 65 -5.14 2.40 -25.60
N ASP A 66 -5.76 1.81 -26.62
CA ASP A 66 -7.21 1.72 -26.71
C ASP A 66 -7.74 0.66 -25.74
N PHE A 67 -8.39 1.14 -24.69
CA PHE A 67 -9.09 0.32 -23.70
C PHE A 67 -10.58 0.63 -23.74
N ASP A 68 -11.42 -0.36 -23.50
CA ASP A 68 -12.88 -0.16 -23.42
C ASP A 68 -13.27 0.84 -22.31
N ASN A 69 -12.50 0.89 -21.23
CA ASN A 69 -12.71 1.83 -20.12
C ASN A 69 -11.38 2.37 -19.58
N PRO A 70 -10.75 3.36 -20.24
CA PRO A 70 -9.44 3.87 -19.85
C PRO A 70 -9.45 4.54 -18.48
N ASP A 71 -10.52 5.22 -18.08
CA ASP A 71 -10.66 5.83 -16.76
C ASP A 71 -10.60 4.78 -15.63
N GLN A 72 -11.18 3.61 -15.86
CA GLN A 72 -11.12 2.50 -14.91
C GLN A 72 -9.71 1.94 -14.79
N ILE A 73 -9.01 1.75 -15.91
CA ILE A 73 -7.63 1.27 -15.91
C ILE A 73 -6.71 2.27 -15.22
N GLU A 74 -6.88 3.57 -15.46
CA GLU A 74 -6.14 4.61 -14.77
C GLU A 74 -6.38 4.58 -13.27
N MET A 75 -7.63 4.50 -12.82
CA MET A 75 -7.97 4.40 -11.41
C MET A 75 -7.32 3.17 -10.75
N VAL A 76 -7.40 1.99 -11.39
CA VAL A 76 -6.78 0.75 -10.89
C VAL A 76 -5.26 0.90 -10.81
N SER A 77 -4.62 1.52 -11.82
CA SER A 77 -3.19 1.83 -11.80
C SER A 77 -2.83 2.70 -10.58
N LYS A 78 -3.53 3.82 -10.38
CA LYS A 78 -3.26 4.72 -9.24
C LYS A 78 -3.49 4.01 -7.89
N LEU A 79 -4.54 3.21 -7.77
CA LEU A 79 -4.83 2.43 -6.57
C LEU A 79 -3.74 1.39 -6.30
N GLY A 80 -3.29 0.66 -7.32
CA GLY A 80 -2.21 -0.32 -7.20
C GLY A 80 -0.88 0.32 -6.79
N GLN A 81 -0.52 1.46 -7.38
CA GLN A 81 0.64 2.27 -6.97
C GLN A 81 0.53 2.70 -5.50
N ALA A 82 -0.63 3.21 -5.10
CA ALA A 82 -0.89 3.67 -3.74
C ALA A 82 -0.74 2.54 -2.71
N LEU A 83 -1.39 1.41 -2.96
CA LEU A 83 -1.35 0.28 -2.04
C LEU A 83 0.03 -0.36 -1.99
N SER A 84 0.70 -0.55 -3.13
CA SER A 84 2.04 -1.15 -3.17
C SER A 84 3.06 -0.32 -2.40
N ILE A 85 3.18 0.98 -2.70
CA ILE A 85 4.12 1.86 -2.02
C ILE A 85 3.71 2.11 -0.57
N GLY A 86 2.41 2.27 -0.29
CA GLY A 86 1.90 2.45 1.06
C GLY A 86 2.23 1.27 1.97
N TYR A 87 1.97 0.04 1.53
CA TYR A 87 2.28 -1.16 2.30
C TYR A 87 3.80 -1.40 2.44
N LEU A 88 4.61 -1.06 1.43
CA LEU A 88 6.06 -1.07 1.57
C LEU A 88 6.51 -0.08 2.66
N ALA A 89 5.95 1.14 2.66
CA ALA A 89 6.27 2.16 3.65
C ALA A 89 5.85 1.78 5.07
N LEU A 90 4.82 0.96 5.26
CA LEU A 90 4.43 0.47 6.59
C LEU A 90 5.45 -0.50 7.20
N VAL A 91 6.24 -1.20 6.36
CA VAL A 91 7.14 -2.28 6.81
C VAL A 91 8.61 -1.90 6.71
N PHE A 92 9.00 -1.19 5.65
CA PHE A 92 10.40 -0.88 5.37
C PHE A 92 10.74 0.57 5.68
N ASP A 93 11.98 0.82 6.14
CA ASP A 93 12.47 2.17 6.45
C ASP A 93 12.74 2.98 5.19
N LYS A 94 13.09 2.29 4.12
CA LYS A 94 13.38 2.88 2.82
C LYS A 94 12.68 2.14 1.70
N VAL A 95 12.15 2.88 0.73
CA VAL A 95 11.33 2.39 -0.39
C VAL A 95 11.77 3.10 -1.67
N TRP A 96 11.92 2.35 -2.77
CA TRP A 96 12.10 2.93 -4.10
C TRP A 96 10.73 3.30 -4.67
N ILE A 97 10.57 4.58 -4.94
CA ILE A 97 9.34 5.12 -5.52
C ILE A 97 9.47 5.12 -7.03
N SER A 98 8.47 4.59 -7.72
CA SER A 98 8.32 4.71 -9.17
C SER A 98 6.85 4.85 -9.54
N ASP A 99 6.58 5.40 -10.71
CA ASP A 99 5.24 5.51 -11.28
C ASP A 99 5.24 5.26 -12.80
N GLU A 100 4.12 5.54 -13.42
CA GLU A 100 3.89 5.35 -14.86
C GLU A 100 4.81 6.20 -15.77
N THR A 101 5.48 7.20 -15.24
CA THR A 101 6.42 8.02 -16.04
C THR A 101 7.75 7.32 -16.26
N GLY A 102 7.96 6.16 -15.64
CA GLY A 102 9.20 5.40 -15.72
C GLY A 102 10.35 6.00 -14.90
N ALA A 103 10.10 7.06 -14.15
CA ALA A 103 11.07 7.64 -13.25
C ALA A 103 11.20 6.75 -11.99
N VAL A 104 12.18 5.86 -11.99
CA VAL A 104 12.65 5.24 -10.76
C VAL A 104 13.37 6.31 -9.96
N VAL A 105 12.72 6.81 -8.92
CA VAL A 105 13.38 7.73 -7.99
C VAL A 105 14.34 6.90 -7.16
N GLY A 106 15.62 7.02 -7.52
CA GLY A 106 16.73 6.39 -6.82
C GLY A 106 17.12 5.02 -7.36
N ALA A 107 18.08 4.99 -8.24
CA ALA A 107 18.80 3.78 -8.60
C ALA A 107 19.80 3.44 -7.47
N GLY A 108 19.59 2.29 -6.80
CA GLY A 108 20.43 1.82 -5.71
C GLY A 108 19.95 2.23 -4.32
N LEU A 109 20.63 1.75 -3.28
CA LEU A 109 20.25 2.01 -1.87
C LEU A 109 20.31 3.50 -1.51
N GLU A 110 21.19 4.26 -2.14
CA GLU A 110 21.35 5.70 -1.89
C GLU A 110 20.20 6.55 -2.43
N GLY A 111 19.43 6.01 -3.38
CA GLY A 111 18.29 6.71 -3.98
C GLY A 111 16.93 6.28 -3.41
N ALA A 112 16.89 5.40 -2.41
CA ALA A 112 15.63 5.01 -1.80
C ALA A 112 15.08 6.13 -0.90
N SER A 113 13.81 6.46 -1.06
CA SER A 113 13.08 7.42 -0.24
C SER A 113 12.80 6.86 1.15
N SER A 114 12.66 7.75 2.13
CA SER A 114 12.21 7.37 3.47
C SER A 114 10.77 6.84 3.44
N TYR A 115 10.41 6.04 4.45
CA TYR A 115 9.03 5.57 4.59
C TYR A 115 8.00 6.71 4.66
N LYS A 116 8.38 7.89 5.16
CA LYS A 116 7.52 9.08 5.21
C LYS A 116 7.26 9.65 3.83
N GLU A 117 8.31 9.83 3.03
CA GLU A 117 8.19 10.29 1.66
C GLU A 117 7.42 9.29 0.81
N ALA A 118 7.68 7.99 0.99
CA ALA A 118 6.97 6.93 0.31
C ALA A 118 5.47 6.93 0.67
N MET A 119 5.13 7.13 1.95
CA MET A 119 3.72 7.25 2.36
C MET A 119 3.06 8.50 1.78
N THR A 120 3.75 9.63 1.75
CA THR A 120 3.24 10.86 1.11
C THR A 120 2.93 10.63 -0.36
N PHE A 121 3.83 9.97 -1.09
CA PHE A 121 3.61 9.60 -2.48
C PHE A 121 2.40 8.65 -2.61
N ALA A 122 2.35 7.60 -1.81
CA ALA A 122 1.27 6.61 -1.83
C ALA A 122 -0.11 7.26 -1.62
N LEU A 123 -0.23 8.14 -0.63
CA LEU A 123 -1.48 8.87 -0.36
C LEU A 123 -1.83 9.83 -1.49
N GLY A 124 -0.85 10.44 -2.16
CA GLY A 124 -1.09 11.25 -3.36
C GLY A 124 -1.68 10.43 -4.51
N LYS A 125 -1.18 9.22 -4.75
CA LYS A 125 -1.74 8.30 -5.77
C LYS A 125 -3.13 7.79 -5.35
N LEU A 126 -3.35 7.54 -4.06
CA LEU A 126 -4.66 7.17 -3.53
C LEU A 126 -5.70 8.29 -3.72
N ASP A 127 -5.34 9.54 -3.44
CA ASP A 127 -6.21 10.71 -3.66
C ASP A 127 -6.57 10.85 -5.15
N GLN A 128 -5.63 10.57 -6.08
CA GLN A 128 -5.91 10.53 -7.52
C GLN A 128 -6.91 9.42 -7.87
N ALA A 129 -6.72 8.21 -7.36
CA ALA A 129 -7.66 7.10 -7.59
C ALA A 129 -9.07 7.44 -7.06
N ILE A 130 -9.18 8.03 -5.87
CA ILE A 130 -10.44 8.50 -5.29
C ILE A 130 -11.10 9.56 -6.18
N ALA A 131 -10.33 10.52 -6.70
CA ALA A 131 -10.85 11.57 -7.56
C ALA A 131 -11.42 11.02 -8.87
N ILE A 132 -10.72 10.06 -9.49
CA ILE A 132 -11.20 9.38 -10.70
C ILE A 132 -12.50 8.62 -10.39
N ALA A 133 -12.52 7.81 -9.32
CA ALA A 133 -13.70 7.04 -8.95
C ALA A 133 -14.93 7.91 -8.61
N LYS A 134 -14.72 9.12 -8.08
CA LYS A 134 -15.81 10.08 -7.83
C LYS A 134 -16.33 10.77 -9.08
N SER A 135 -15.47 11.03 -10.04
CA SER A 135 -15.80 11.86 -11.23
C SER A 135 -16.23 11.06 -12.43
N LYS A 136 -15.95 9.75 -12.46
CA LYS A 136 -16.15 8.88 -13.61
C LYS A 136 -17.16 7.77 -13.31
N ASN A 137 -17.81 7.29 -14.35
CA ASN A 137 -18.71 6.15 -14.26
C ASN A 137 -17.90 4.86 -14.50
N LEU A 138 -17.43 4.25 -13.42
CA LEU A 138 -16.61 3.03 -13.48
C LEU A 138 -17.52 1.79 -13.39
N SER A 139 -17.13 0.73 -14.07
CA SER A 139 -17.82 -0.55 -14.06
C SER A 139 -16.90 -1.65 -13.52
N LEU A 140 -16.63 -1.61 -12.21
CA LEU A 140 -15.85 -2.66 -11.54
C LEU A 140 -16.78 -3.80 -11.13
N SER A 141 -16.41 -5.03 -11.50
CA SER A 141 -17.09 -6.20 -10.97
C SER A 141 -16.67 -6.46 -9.52
N GLU A 142 -17.56 -7.06 -8.71
CA GLU A 142 -17.26 -7.49 -7.34
C GLU A 142 -16.06 -8.44 -7.27
N THR A 143 -15.77 -9.16 -8.35
CA THR A 143 -14.61 -10.04 -8.45
C THR A 143 -13.28 -9.30 -8.60
N ALA A 144 -13.28 -8.05 -9.04
CA ALA A 144 -12.05 -7.26 -9.21
C ALA A 144 -11.50 -6.78 -7.88
N ILE A 145 -12.37 -6.42 -6.94
CA ILE A 145 -12.02 -6.08 -5.57
C ILE A 145 -13.02 -6.81 -4.66
N PRO A 146 -12.68 -7.98 -4.14
CA PRO A 146 -13.57 -8.75 -3.28
C PRO A 146 -14.02 -7.89 -2.09
N GLY A 147 -15.33 -7.84 -1.87
CA GLY A 147 -15.95 -6.97 -0.87
C GLY A 147 -16.02 -5.48 -1.26
N GLY A 148 -15.47 -5.07 -2.39
CA GLY A 148 -15.55 -3.69 -2.91
C GLY A 148 -16.94 -3.30 -3.45
N GLY A 149 -17.88 -4.25 -3.44
CA GLY A 149 -19.31 -4.02 -3.53
C GLY A 149 -19.86 -3.45 -4.83
N GLY A 150 -19.22 -3.69 -5.97
CA GLY A 150 -19.82 -3.41 -7.29
C GLY A 150 -20.25 -1.96 -7.58
N SER A 151 -19.95 -1.00 -6.70
CA SER A 151 -20.31 0.41 -6.93
C SER A 151 -19.13 1.36 -6.70
N ASN A 152 -19.13 2.48 -7.43
CA ASN A 152 -18.14 3.53 -7.22
C ASN A 152 -18.16 4.07 -5.77
N ALA A 153 -19.32 4.12 -5.14
CA ALA A 153 -19.46 4.60 -3.77
C ALA A 153 -18.73 3.69 -2.78
N SER A 154 -18.94 2.37 -2.86
CA SER A 154 -18.25 1.39 -2.01
C SER A 154 -16.74 1.40 -2.23
N LEU A 155 -16.31 1.53 -3.49
CA LEU A 155 -14.90 1.64 -3.83
C LEU A 155 -14.26 2.90 -3.25
N VAL A 156 -14.94 4.05 -3.32
CA VAL A 156 -14.47 5.30 -2.72
C VAL A 156 -14.37 5.18 -1.20
N GLN A 157 -15.36 4.55 -0.56
CA GLN A 157 -15.33 4.28 0.89
C GLN A 157 -14.15 3.37 1.27
N PHE A 158 -13.93 2.29 0.51
CA PHE A 158 -12.79 1.40 0.71
C PHE A 158 -11.46 2.17 0.64
N MET A 159 -11.25 2.93 -0.45
CA MET A 159 -10.02 3.71 -0.63
C MET A 159 -9.79 4.73 0.50
N ASN A 160 -10.85 5.40 0.97
CA ASN A 160 -10.75 6.31 2.10
C ASN A 160 -10.38 5.57 3.39
N SER A 161 -10.98 4.41 3.67
CA SER A 161 -10.59 3.57 4.82
C SER A 161 -9.12 3.16 4.76
N MET A 162 -8.63 2.82 3.56
CA MET A 162 -7.20 2.51 3.35
C MET A 162 -6.31 3.73 3.61
N GLY A 163 -6.73 4.93 3.20
CA GLY A 163 -6.01 6.17 3.47
C GLY A 163 -5.86 6.45 4.97
N ALA A 164 -6.95 6.34 5.72
CA ALA A 164 -6.93 6.48 7.18
C ALA A 164 -5.99 5.46 7.84
N ARG A 165 -6.11 4.19 7.45
CA ARG A 165 -5.27 3.10 7.98
C ARG A 165 -3.79 3.31 7.69
N MET A 166 -3.44 3.68 6.46
CA MET A 166 -2.04 3.91 6.07
C MET A 166 -1.42 5.09 6.81
N LEU A 167 -2.14 6.21 6.94
CA LEU A 167 -1.66 7.36 7.71
C LEU A 167 -1.36 7.00 9.16
N VAL A 168 -2.30 6.37 9.85
CA VAL A 168 -2.13 5.99 11.26
C VAL A 168 -1.05 4.92 11.42
N GLY A 169 -1.06 3.90 10.55
CA GLY A 169 -0.12 2.79 10.61
C GLY A 169 1.33 3.19 10.33
N ASN A 170 1.55 4.32 9.65
CA ASN A 170 2.90 4.81 9.33
C ASN A 170 3.56 5.60 10.49
N LEU A 171 2.83 5.90 11.56
CA LEU A 171 3.33 6.63 12.72
C LEU A 171 4.11 5.68 13.65
N ARG A 172 5.43 5.79 13.65
CA ARG A 172 6.32 4.85 14.35
C ARG A 172 6.80 5.31 15.70
N SER A 173 6.67 6.60 16.01
CA SER A 173 7.12 7.16 17.30
C SER A 173 6.07 8.04 17.97
N SER A 174 6.27 8.37 19.25
CA SER A 174 5.42 9.30 19.99
C SER A 174 5.44 10.70 19.40
N GLU A 175 6.58 11.14 18.92
CA GLU A 175 6.78 12.45 18.28
C GLU A 175 6.00 12.52 16.96
N GLU A 176 6.03 11.47 16.18
CA GLU A 176 5.25 11.37 14.93
C GLU A 176 3.76 11.39 15.21
N LYS A 177 3.30 10.67 16.23
CA LYS A 177 1.89 10.69 16.66
C LYS A 177 1.45 12.06 17.14
N ALA A 178 2.32 12.79 17.87
CA ALA A 178 2.02 14.12 18.35
C ALA A 178 1.93 15.16 17.22
N SER A 179 2.68 14.97 16.14
CA SER A 179 2.73 15.88 14.97
C SER A 179 1.93 15.42 13.76
N ALA A 180 1.17 14.32 13.88
CA ALA A 180 0.42 13.75 12.77
C ALA A 180 -0.73 14.64 12.32
N ASP A 181 -1.04 14.60 11.02
CA ASP A 181 -2.22 15.25 10.43
C ASP A 181 -3.50 14.47 10.74
N TRP A 182 -3.95 14.61 11.99
CA TRP A 182 -5.21 14.00 12.44
C TRP A 182 -6.44 14.53 11.71
N ALA A 183 -6.38 15.75 11.17
CA ALA A 183 -7.47 16.30 10.36
C ALA A 183 -7.62 15.52 9.06
N LYS A 184 -6.51 15.17 8.40
CA LYS A 184 -6.52 14.32 7.20
C LYS A 184 -6.96 12.90 7.52
N VAL A 185 -6.52 12.32 8.64
CA VAL A 185 -6.99 11.01 9.12
C VAL A 185 -8.51 11.02 9.28
N LEU A 186 -9.05 12.03 9.95
CA LEU A 186 -10.49 12.17 10.19
C LEU A 186 -11.26 12.37 8.87
N THR A 187 -10.72 13.11 7.93
CA THR A 187 -11.30 13.30 6.59
C THR A 187 -11.46 11.96 5.88
N TYR A 188 -10.42 11.14 5.86
CA TYR A 188 -10.47 9.80 5.29
C TYR A 188 -11.43 8.89 6.07
N ALA A 189 -11.35 8.88 7.39
CA ALA A 189 -12.20 8.00 8.21
C ALA A 189 -13.69 8.31 8.05
N ASN A 190 -14.07 9.59 8.01
CA ASN A 190 -15.47 10.01 7.81
C ASN A 190 -16.01 9.68 6.42
N ALA A 191 -15.14 9.56 5.42
CA ALA A 191 -15.50 9.16 4.06
C ALA A 191 -15.29 7.65 3.81
N GLY A 192 -14.92 6.90 4.83
CA GLY A 192 -14.63 5.48 4.78
C GLY A 192 -15.87 4.59 4.87
N LEU A 193 -15.62 3.29 5.03
CA LEU A 193 -16.65 2.27 5.18
C LEU A 193 -17.50 2.51 6.44
N THR A 194 -18.81 2.43 6.30
CA THR A 194 -19.79 2.59 7.39
C THR A 194 -20.45 1.29 7.79
N ASN A 195 -20.31 0.25 6.99
CA ASN A 195 -20.83 -1.08 7.22
C ASN A 195 -19.73 -2.12 7.12
N ASP A 196 -19.97 -3.32 7.60
CA ASP A 196 -19.07 -4.44 7.45
C ASP A 196 -18.82 -4.72 5.97
N PHE A 197 -17.60 -5.08 5.69
CA PHE A 197 -17.12 -5.34 4.33
C PHE A 197 -17.17 -6.86 4.14
N GLU A 198 -18.28 -7.35 3.60
CA GLU A 198 -18.53 -8.78 3.34
C GLU A 198 -18.28 -9.15 1.89
#